data_9cdc20339c5b56a25792384a759e6377
#
_entry.id   9cdc20339c5b56a25792384a759e6377
#
_cell.length_a   1.000
_cell.length_b   1.000
_cell.length_c   1.000
_cell.angle_alpha   90.00
_cell.angle_beta   90.00
_cell.angle_gamma   90.00
#
_symmetry.space_group_name_H-M   'P 1'
#
loop_
_entity.id
_entity.type
_entity.pdbx_description
1 polymer ?
#
loop_
_entity_poly.entity_id
_entity_poly.type
_entity_poly.pdbx_seq_one_letter_code
_entity_poly.pdbx_strand_id
1 'polypeptide(L)'
;MTALIRHTNWYGFNALVLENEYLRTVIVPELGAKLVSLFDKRNQKEWLVGPGSRPVKKATYGAQFHEQDLSGWDEMFPTIIACPYPGPGEQHGAPLPDHGEVWSLPWDIEQAEEKLRLRVQGKALPYQLIRTLHYTAPALLEFQYQLTNLGEVSMPYIWAAHPQFVCSLGAEIIFPPHATEVCNTIPASWGWGEPETRFNWPLATGLDGQPVRIDRIGSSSQHKARKFFLMPQVRAAWAGVVHTPVRDWLCLEWDPELVPYLGLWADEGAVNHESVAAPEPTTGFYDSLAVACEKKEVTVLEPGVIQTWTLRVRLGTHEEPFPYNE
;
A
#
# COMPACT_ATOMS: atom_id res chain seq x y z
N MET A 1 -18.20 -18.22 -5.93
CA MET A 1 -18.93 -17.36 -4.94
C MET A 1 -19.34 -16.11 -5.68
N THR A 2 -20.62 -15.82 -5.74
CA THR A 2 -21.11 -14.68 -6.52
C THR A 2 -20.92 -13.40 -5.68
N ALA A 3 -20.07 -12.50 -6.11
CA ALA A 3 -19.97 -11.17 -5.55
C ALA A 3 -21.06 -10.29 -6.17
N LEU A 4 -21.68 -9.45 -5.36
CA LEU A 4 -22.59 -8.42 -5.82
C LEU A 4 -21.83 -7.11 -6.03
N ILE A 5 -21.95 -6.51 -7.22
CA ILE A 5 -21.43 -5.17 -7.46
C ILE A 5 -22.62 -4.22 -7.59
N ARG A 6 -22.57 -3.10 -6.87
CA ARG A 6 -23.61 -2.06 -6.92
C ARG A 6 -23.00 -0.67 -6.82
N HIS A 7 -23.68 0.31 -7.38
CA HIS A 7 -23.33 1.72 -7.23
C HIS A 7 -23.75 2.26 -5.85
N THR A 8 -22.97 3.18 -5.34
CA THR A 8 -23.25 3.93 -4.11
C THR A 8 -22.65 5.33 -4.20
N ASN A 9 -22.83 6.14 -3.16
CA ASN A 9 -22.20 7.45 -3.03
C ASN A 9 -21.27 7.45 -1.81
N TRP A 10 -20.08 8.02 -1.95
CA TRP A 10 -19.14 8.23 -0.86
C TRP A 10 -18.69 9.70 -0.87
N TYR A 11 -19.08 10.47 0.10
CA TYR A 11 -18.80 11.91 0.21
C TYR A 11 -19.05 12.73 -1.07
N GLY A 12 -20.10 12.42 -1.81
CA GLY A 12 -20.45 13.09 -3.06
C GLY A 12 -19.88 12.46 -4.33
N PHE A 13 -18.96 11.50 -4.23
CA PHE A 13 -18.36 10.78 -5.35
C PHE A 13 -19.14 9.50 -5.67
N ASN A 14 -19.19 9.16 -6.96
CA ASN A 14 -19.69 7.85 -7.38
C ASN A 14 -18.73 6.77 -6.92
N ALA A 15 -19.25 5.78 -6.22
CA ALA A 15 -18.51 4.67 -5.69
C ALA A 15 -19.13 3.33 -6.09
N LEU A 16 -18.31 2.29 -6.09
CA LEU A 16 -18.70 0.91 -6.34
C LEU A 16 -18.53 0.08 -5.08
N VAL A 17 -19.54 -0.68 -4.73
CA VAL A 17 -19.48 -1.68 -3.67
C VAL A 17 -19.28 -3.03 -4.30
N LEU A 18 -18.25 -3.74 -3.91
CA LEU A 18 -18.04 -5.17 -4.18
C LEU A 18 -18.29 -5.90 -2.86
N GLU A 19 -19.25 -6.83 -2.83
CA GLU A 19 -19.77 -7.40 -1.59
C GLU A 19 -20.07 -8.88 -1.72
N ASN A 20 -19.70 -9.67 -0.71
CA ASN A 20 -20.12 -11.05 -0.51
C ASN A 20 -20.75 -11.23 0.90
N GLU A 21 -20.95 -12.46 1.34
CA GLU A 21 -21.50 -12.75 2.67
C GLU A 21 -20.62 -12.22 3.82
N TYR A 22 -19.28 -12.26 3.65
CA TYR A 22 -18.29 -11.96 4.69
C TYR A 22 -17.75 -10.53 4.62
N LEU A 23 -17.50 -10.05 3.42
CA LEU A 23 -16.79 -8.79 3.20
C LEU A 23 -17.60 -7.80 2.36
N ARG A 24 -17.38 -6.53 2.65
CA ARG A 24 -17.82 -5.41 1.81
C ARG A 24 -16.64 -4.49 1.55
N THR A 25 -16.40 -4.22 0.28
CA THR A 25 -15.33 -3.33 -0.19
C THR A 25 -15.97 -2.17 -0.96
N VAL A 26 -15.50 -0.94 -0.73
CA VAL A 26 -15.97 0.25 -1.44
C VAL A 26 -14.82 0.93 -2.15
N ILE A 27 -15.01 1.19 -3.44
CA ILE A 27 -13.99 1.78 -4.32
C ILE A 27 -14.53 3.06 -4.97
N VAL A 28 -13.69 4.10 -5.05
CA VAL A 28 -14.03 5.38 -5.70
C VAL A 28 -13.13 5.58 -6.93
N PRO A 29 -13.62 5.28 -8.14
CA PRO A 29 -12.82 5.36 -9.38
C PRO A 29 -12.26 6.75 -9.66
N GLU A 30 -13.04 7.81 -9.38
CA GLU A 30 -12.63 9.20 -9.61
C GLU A 30 -11.49 9.70 -8.70
N LEU A 31 -11.23 8.99 -7.59
CA LEU A 31 -10.18 9.30 -6.60
C LEU A 31 -9.05 8.28 -6.68
N GLY A 32 -8.48 8.03 -7.87
CA GLY A 32 -7.37 7.07 -8.01
C GLY A 32 -7.78 5.60 -7.85
N ALA A 33 -9.06 5.28 -8.06
CA ALA A 33 -9.65 4.00 -7.70
C ALA A 33 -9.35 3.60 -6.24
N LYS A 34 -9.30 4.59 -5.35
CA LYS A 34 -9.08 4.43 -3.90
C LYS A 34 -10.06 3.44 -3.31
N LEU A 35 -9.56 2.48 -2.52
CA LEU A 35 -10.37 1.62 -1.69
C LEU A 35 -10.67 2.37 -0.39
N VAL A 36 -11.91 2.77 -0.17
CA VAL A 36 -12.30 3.62 0.97
C VAL A 36 -12.94 2.85 2.12
N SER A 37 -13.21 1.55 1.90
CA SER A 37 -13.73 0.65 2.93
C SER A 37 -13.31 -0.78 2.62
N LEU A 38 -12.86 -1.49 3.63
CA LEU A 38 -12.64 -2.92 3.67
C LEU A 38 -13.27 -3.43 4.98
N PHE A 39 -14.56 -3.76 4.90
CA PHE A 39 -15.37 -4.06 6.07
C PHE A 39 -15.60 -5.55 6.22
N ASP A 40 -15.21 -6.11 7.35
CA ASP A 40 -15.50 -7.49 7.75
C ASP A 40 -16.85 -7.53 8.49
N LYS A 41 -17.83 -8.19 7.87
CA LYS A 41 -19.18 -8.30 8.39
C LYS A 41 -19.30 -9.23 9.59
N ARG A 42 -18.37 -10.17 9.75
CA ARG A 42 -18.40 -11.19 10.81
C ARG A 42 -18.24 -10.57 12.20
N ASN A 43 -17.33 -9.59 12.30
CA ASN A 43 -17.01 -8.87 13.54
C ASN A 43 -17.33 -7.37 13.48
N GLN A 44 -18.05 -6.92 12.42
CA GLN A 44 -18.47 -5.52 12.20
C GLN A 44 -17.26 -4.54 12.22
N LYS A 45 -16.14 -4.94 11.61
CA LYS A 45 -14.89 -4.18 11.66
C LYS A 45 -14.56 -3.53 10.33
N GLU A 46 -14.33 -2.22 10.36
CA GLU A 46 -13.68 -1.49 9.28
C GLU A 46 -12.16 -1.57 9.46
N TRP A 47 -11.46 -1.98 8.41
CA TRP A 47 -10.00 -2.12 8.45
C TRP A 47 -9.27 -0.89 7.94
N LEU A 48 -9.90 -0.06 7.11
CA LEU A 48 -9.27 1.12 6.53
C LEU A 48 -9.62 2.38 7.30
N VAL A 49 -8.65 3.27 7.46
CA VAL A 49 -8.89 4.56 8.12
C VAL A 49 -9.82 5.42 7.27
N GLY A 50 -10.78 6.06 7.91
CA GLY A 50 -11.64 7.05 7.27
C GLY A 50 -10.97 8.43 7.18
N PRO A 51 -11.60 9.40 6.51
CA PRO A 51 -11.03 10.75 6.33
C PRO A 51 -11.05 11.61 7.60
N GLY A 52 -11.76 11.18 8.66
CA GLY A 52 -11.92 11.98 9.87
C GLY A 52 -12.56 13.34 9.57
N SER A 53 -11.90 14.42 10.00
CA SER A 53 -12.32 15.81 9.73
C SER A 53 -11.73 16.39 8.45
N ARG A 54 -10.89 15.65 7.73
CA ARG A 54 -10.26 16.12 6.49
C ARG A 54 -11.29 16.16 5.35
N PRO A 55 -11.28 17.19 4.50
CA PRO A 55 -12.20 17.28 3.39
C PRO A 55 -11.85 16.24 2.32
N VAL A 56 -12.85 15.48 1.91
CA VAL A 56 -12.73 14.57 0.75
C VAL A 56 -12.89 15.38 -0.53
N LYS A 57 -11.87 15.41 -1.35
CA LYS A 57 -11.85 16.16 -2.61
C LYS A 57 -11.00 15.43 -3.66
N LYS A 58 -11.28 15.66 -4.92
CA LYS A 58 -10.41 15.20 -6.00
C LYS A 58 -9.08 15.96 -5.92
N ALA A 59 -7.98 15.21 -5.85
CA ALA A 59 -6.66 15.80 -5.87
C ALA A 59 -6.35 16.38 -7.26
N THR A 60 -5.63 17.50 -7.29
CA THR A 60 -5.03 17.97 -8.53
C THR A 60 -3.77 17.14 -8.82
N TYR A 61 -3.47 16.91 -10.09
CA TYR A 61 -2.25 16.23 -10.47
C TYR A 61 -1.01 16.95 -9.91
N GLY A 62 -0.13 16.19 -9.25
CA GLY A 62 1.06 16.74 -8.58
C GLY A 62 0.81 17.34 -7.20
N ALA A 63 -0.39 17.19 -6.64
CA ALA A 63 -0.67 17.58 -5.26
C ALA A 63 0.18 16.78 -4.26
N GLN A 64 0.42 17.35 -3.09
CA GLN A 64 1.06 16.64 -1.98
C GLN A 64 0.07 15.67 -1.34
N PHE A 65 0.48 14.42 -1.18
CA PHE A 65 -0.39 13.37 -0.64
C PHE A 65 -0.82 13.66 0.82
N HIS A 66 0.10 14.12 1.66
CA HIS A 66 -0.18 14.42 3.07
C HIS A 66 -1.19 15.56 3.30
N GLU A 67 -1.49 16.38 2.27
CA GLU A 67 -2.51 17.44 2.32
C GLU A 67 -3.92 16.94 1.95
N GLN A 68 -4.06 15.67 1.56
CA GLN A 68 -5.33 15.07 1.18
C GLN A 68 -6.07 14.46 2.38
N ASP A 69 -7.10 13.66 2.10
CA ASP A 69 -7.94 13.04 3.14
C ASP A 69 -7.24 11.97 3.97
N LEU A 70 -6.14 11.38 3.46
CA LEU A 70 -5.32 10.34 4.09
C LEU A 70 -6.14 9.11 4.51
N SER A 71 -7.22 8.82 3.82
CA SER A 71 -8.07 7.68 4.10
C SER A 71 -7.83 6.51 3.14
N GLY A 72 -8.20 5.32 3.59
CA GLY A 72 -8.34 4.17 2.73
C GLY A 72 -7.03 3.56 2.25
N TRP A 73 -7.06 3.07 1.02
CA TRP A 73 -5.95 2.38 0.35
C TRP A 73 -5.76 2.98 -1.04
N ASP A 74 -4.61 3.57 -1.25
CA ASP A 74 -4.16 4.11 -2.53
C ASP A 74 -3.14 3.19 -3.19
N GLU A 75 -3.00 3.33 -4.51
CA GLU A 75 -1.88 2.76 -5.27
C GLU A 75 -0.83 3.82 -5.49
N MET A 76 0.43 3.48 -5.32
CA MET A 76 1.57 4.35 -5.61
C MET A 76 2.27 3.86 -6.87
N PHE A 77 2.37 4.73 -7.89
CA PHE A 77 3.03 4.43 -9.18
C PHE A 77 3.30 5.72 -9.97
N PRO A 78 4.47 5.94 -10.60
CA PRO A 78 5.62 5.03 -10.73
C PRO A 78 6.73 5.24 -9.69
N THR A 79 6.48 5.99 -8.63
CA THR A 79 7.38 6.27 -7.50
C THR A 79 6.56 6.40 -6.22
N ILE A 80 7.20 6.36 -5.04
CA ILE A 80 6.55 6.69 -3.77
C ILE A 80 6.78 8.15 -3.44
N ILE A 81 8.02 8.64 -3.38
CA ILE A 81 8.29 10.08 -3.20
C ILE A 81 8.62 10.75 -4.52
N ALA A 82 8.35 12.06 -4.59
CA ALA A 82 8.63 12.86 -5.78
C ALA A 82 10.11 12.80 -6.17
N CYS A 83 10.39 12.58 -7.45
CA CYS A 83 11.74 12.59 -8.00
C CYS A 83 11.72 12.85 -9.51
N PRO A 84 12.83 13.26 -10.14
CA PRO A 84 12.96 13.21 -11.59
C PRO A 84 12.97 11.76 -12.06
N TYR A 85 12.33 11.49 -13.19
CA TYR A 85 12.31 10.15 -13.79
C TYR A 85 13.73 9.73 -14.24
N PRO A 86 14.27 8.64 -13.74
CA PRO A 86 15.65 8.22 -14.03
C PRO A 86 15.78 7.35 -15.30
N GLY A 87 14.66 6.88 -15.86
CA GLY A 87 14.67 5.99 -17.03
C GLY A 87 15.13 6.67 -18.31
N PRO A 88 15.42 5.88 -19.35
CA PRO A 88 15.86 6.40 -20.64
C PRO A 88 14.70 7.05 -21.45
N GLY A 89 15.05 7.68 -22.58
CA GLY A 89 14.12 8.22 -23.56
C GLY A 89 13.72 9.67 -23.30
N GLU A 90 12.67 10.11 -23.97
CA GLU A 90 12.20 11.51 -23.93
C GLU A 90 11.69 11.95 -22.55
N GLN A 91 11.24 10.99 -21.74
CA GLN A 91 10.73 11.23 -20.38
C GLN A 91 11.85 11.37 -19.34
N HIS A 92 13.12 11.15 -19.70
CA HIS A 92 14.23 11.30 -18.77
C HIS A 92 14.23 12.69 -18.11
N GLY A 93 14.26 12.73 -16.78
CA GLY A 93 14.18 13.95 -15.99
C GLY A 93 12.77 14.53 -15.80
N ALA A 94 11.74 13.92 -16.40
CA ALA A 94 10.36 14.35 -16.18
C ALA A 94 10.01 14.29 -14.67
N PRO A 95 9.33 15.32 -14.10
CA PRO A 95 8.97 15.32 -12.70
C PRO A 95 7.92 14.26 -12.40
N LEU A 96 8.24 13.31 -11.53
CA LEU A 96 7.29 12.36 -10.96
C LEU A 96 6.74 12.94 -9.66
N PRO A 97 5.41 12.97 -9.47
CA PRO A 97 4.82 13.58 -8.30
C PRO A 97 4.91 12.69 -7.05
N ASP A 98 4.61 13.30 -5.90
CA ASP A 98 4.52 12.63 -4.60
C ASP A 98 3.47 11.51 -4.62
N HIS A 99 3.83 10.31 -4.14
CA HIS A 99 3.07 9.05 -4.21
C HIS A 99 2.76 8.59 -5.65
N GLY A 100 3.52 9.11 -6.63
CA GLY A 100 3.27 8.83 -8.04
C GLY A 100 2.01 9.54 -8.55
N GLU A 101 1.47 9.06 -9.66
CA GLU A 101 0.39 9.77 -10.33
C GLU A 101 -0.97 9.06 -10.28
N VAL A 102 -1.00 7.75 -10.11
CA VAL A 102 -2.24 6.96 -10.26
C VAL A 102 -3.29 7.23 -9.19
N TRP A 103 -2.88 7.62 -7.97
CA TRP A 103 -3.79 7.98 -6.88
C TRP A 103 -4.56 9.28 -7.13
N SER A 104 -4.02 10.19 -7.94
CA SER A 104 -4.63 11.49 -8.28
C SER A 104 -5.37 11.48 -9.62
N LEU A 105 -5.19 10.43 -10.44
CA LEU A 105 -5.85 10.28 -11.73
C LEU A 105 -7.18 9.53 -11.57
N PRO A 106 -8.23 9.89 -12.31
CA PRO A 106 -9.44 9.08 -12.37
C PRO A 106 -9.17 7.79 -13.15
N TRP A 107 -9.74 6.68 -12.68
CA TRP A 107 -9.66 5.39 -13.36
C TRP A 107 -10.97 5.10 -14.09
N ASP A 108 -10.86 4.58 -15.29
CA ASP A 108 -11.99 4.11 -16.08
C ASP A 108 -12.48 2.75 -15.57
N ILE A 109 -13.80 2.56 -15.52
CA ILE A 109 -14.41 1.27 -15.22
C ILE A 109 -14.55 0.50 -16.54
N GLU A 110 -13.85 -0.64 -16.66
CA GLU A 110 -13.94 -1.51 -17.83
C GLU A 110 -14.97 -2.62 -17.64
N GLN A 111 -15.11 -3.11 -16.41
CA GLN A 111 -16.07 -4.15 -16.04
C GLN A 111 -16.51 -3.97 -14.58
N ALA A 112 -17.82 -4.17 -14.32
CA ALA A 112 -18.40 -4.08 -12.98
C ALA A 112 -19.55 -5.09 -12.82
N GLU A 113 -19.26 -6.39 -13.02
CA GLU A 113 -20.22 -7.50 -12.86
C GLU A 113 -19.74 -8.44 -11.73
N GLU A 114 -19.16 -9.59 -12.08
CA GLU A 114 -18.60 -10.53 -11.09
C GLU A 114 -17.23 -10.07 -10.55
N LYS A 115 -16.52 -9.28 -11.36
CA LYS A 115 -15.23 -8.68 -11.05
C LYS A 115 -15.29 -7.19 -11.35
N LEU A 116 -14.63 -6.40 -10.55
CA LEU A 116 -14.44 -4.98 -10.83
C LEU A 116 -13.09 -4.79 -11.51
N ARG A 117 -13.11 -4.38 -12.77
CA ARG A 117 -11.91 -4.09 -13.56
C ARG A 117 -11.82 -2.61 -13.85
N LEU A 118 -10.72 -2.02 -13.43
CA LEU A 118 -10.44 -0.58 -13.51
C LEU A 118 -9.13 -0.35 -14.24
N ARG A 119 -9.06 0.72 -15.03
CA ARG A 119 -7.91 1.08 -15.85
C ARG A 119 -7.51 2.54 -15.67
N VAL A 120 -6.21 2.80 -15.67
CA VAL A 120 -5.64 4.15 -15.77
C VAL A 120 -4.49 4.17 -16.78
N GLN A 121 -4.33 5.29 -17.46
CA GLN A 121 -3.16 5.58 -18.29
C GLN A 121 -2.28 6.63 -17.59
N GLY A 122 -0.97 6.47 -17.73
CA GLY A 122 0.01 7.41 -17.22
C GLY A 122 -0.06 8.76 -17.91
N LYS A 123 0.32 9.80 -17.19
CA LYS A 123 0.44 11.16 -17.68
C LYS A 123 1.89 11.57 -17.88
N ALA A 124 2.76 11.27 -16.93
CA ALA A 124 4.20 11.53 -17.02
C ALA A 124 4.92 10.48 -17.86
N LEU A 125 4.49 9.22 -17.77
CA LEU A 125 5.11 8.10 -18.47
C LEU A 125 4.08 7.37 -19.34
N PRO A 126 4.50 6.77 -20.48
CA PRO A 126 3.63 6.06 -21.39
C PRO A 126 3.32 4.63 -20.92
N TYR A 127 2.43 4.47 -19.97
CA TYR A 127 1.99 3.16 -19.48
C TYR A 127 0.47 3.07 -19.38
N GLN A 128 -0.01 1.84 -19.25
CA GLN A 128 -1.36 1.52 -18.82
C GLN A 128 -1.29 0.58 -17.63
N LEU A 129 -1.99 0.92 -16.54
CA LEU A 129 -2.17 0.06 -15.38
C LEU A 129 -3.64 -0.35 -15.28
N ILE A 130 -3.88 -1.66 -15.14
CA ILE A 130 -5.19 -2.24 -14.92
C ILE A 130 -5.16 -2.96 -13.58
N ARG A 131 -6.22 -2.77 -12.79
CA ARG A 131 -6.46 -3.49 -11.54
C ARG A 131 -7.82 -4.16 -11.58
N THR A 132 -7.85 -5.47 -11.33
CA THR A 132 -9.08 -6.25 -11.23
C THR A 132 -9.25 -6.75 -9.81
N LEU A 133 -10.40 -6.50 -9.21
CA LEU A 133 -10.75 -6.92 -7.85
C LEU A 133 -11.86 -7.95 -7.88
N HIS A 134 -11.73 -9.00 -7.10
CA HIS A 134 -12.77 -10.00 -6.88
C HIS A 134 -12.50 -10.82 -5.61
N TYR A 135 -13.52 -11.49 -5.10
CA TYR A 135 -13.37 -12.42 -3.98
C TYR A 135 -13.09 -13.84 -4.51
N THR A 136 -11.98 -14.43 -4.08
CA THR A 136 -11.61 -15.81 -4.43
C THR A 136 -11.99 -16.82 -3.36
N ALA A 137 -12.25 -16.34 -2.13
CA ALA A 137 -12.81 -17.11 -1.02
C ALA A 137 -13.65 -16.18 -0.12
N PRO A 138 -14.40 -16.68 0.87
CA PRO A 138 -15.29 -15.89 1.71
C PRO A 138 -14.65 -14.63 2.31
N ALA A 139 -13.48 -14.78 2.91
CA ALA A 139 -12.74 -13.69 3.55
C ALA A 139 -11.42 -13.35 2.82
N LEU A 140 -11.38 -13.52 1.49
CA LEU A 140 -10.19 -13.32 0.66
C LEU A 140 -10.52 -12.45 -0.55
N LEU A 141 -10.03 -11.22 -0.51
CA LEU A 141 -10.07 -10.29 -1.63
C LEU A 141 -8.77 -10.42 -2.43
N GLU A 142 -8.88 -10.58 -3.74
CA GLU A 142 -7.75 -10.64 -4.66
C GLU A 142 -7.74 -9.43 -5.58
N PHE A 143 -6.56 -8.82 -5.71
CA PHE A 143 -6.21 -7.79 -6.68
C PHE A 143 -5.29 -8.41 -7.73
N GLN A 144 -5.70 -8.38 -8.98
CA GLN A 144 -4.88 -8.74 -10.12
C GLN A 144 -4.45 -7.47 -10.85
N TYR A 145 -3.17 -7.30 -11.03
CA TYR A 145 -2.58 -6.14 -11.72
C TYR A 145 -2.05 -6.55 -13.08
N GLN A 146 -2.16 -5.62 -14.03
CA GLN A 146 -1.58 -5.74 -15.35
C GLN A 146 -1.00 -4.37 -15.73
N LEU A 147 0.32 -4.30 -15.87
CA LEU A 147 1.05 -3.11 -16.29
C LEU A 147 1.59 -3.33 -17.70
N THR A 148 1.35 -2.37 -18.59
CA THR A 148 1.87 -2.38 -19.96
C THR A 148 2.72 -1.15 -20.18
N ASN A 149 3.95 -1.32 -20.66
CA ASN A 149 4.77 -0.23 -21.16
C ASN A 149 4.32 0.10 -22.60
N LEU A 150 3.74 1.28 -22.78
CA LEU A 150 3.26 1.78 -24.08
C LEU A 150 4.33 2.62 -24.82
N GLY A 151 5.50 2.80 -24.20
CA GLY A 151 6.63 3.53 -24.78
C GLY A 151 7.52 2.67 -25.66
N GLU A 152 8.57 3.29 -26.19
CA GLU A 152 9.54 2.66 -27.10
C GLU A 152 10.85 2.26 -26.39
N VAL A 153 11.00 2.59 -25.11
CA VAL A 153 12.18 2.30 -24.30
C VAL A 153 11.81 1.58 -23.01
N SER A 154 12.79 0.92 -22.40
CA SER A 154 12.60 0.26 -21.09
C SER A 154 12.20 1.28 -20.02
N MET A 155 11.28 0.89 -19.15
CA MET A 155 10.68 1.74 -18.12
C MET A 155 10.97 1.17 -16.72
N PRO A 156 11.93 1.72 -15.99
CA PRO A 156 12.03 1.45 -14.55
C PRO A 156 10.83 2.05 -13.82
N TYR A 157 10.33 1.34 -12.80
CA TYR A 157 9.17 1.78 -12.04
C TYR A 157 9.15 1.21 -10.63
N ILE A 158 8.49 1.92 -9.73
CA ILE A 158 8.02 1.42 -8.45
C ILE A 158 6.49 1.36 -8.48
N TRP A 159 5.93 0.20 -8.23
CA TRP A 159 4.57 0.03 -7.77
C TRP A 159 4.60 -0.31 -6.29
N ALA A 160 3.72 0.29 -5.50
CA ALA A 160 3.52 -0.11 -4.13
C ALA A 160 2.04 0.02 -3.74
N ALA A 161 1.55 -0.95 -2.97
CA ALA A 161 0.28 -0.82 -2.29
C ALA A 161 0.44 0.08 -1.06
N HIS A 162 -0.54 0.96 -0.79
CA HIS A 162 -0.52 1.82 0.40
C HIS A 162 -1.83 1.70 1.20
N PRO A 163 -2.07 0.52 1.82
CA PRO A 163 -3.25 0.31 2.64
C PRO A 163 -3.08 0.92 4.02
N GLN A 164 -3.81 1.95 4.37
CA GLN A 164 -3.78 2.55 5.70
C GLN A 164 -4.74 1.81 6.64
N PHE A 165 -4.28 0.69 7.22
CA PHE A 165 -5.07 -0.10 8.15
C PHE A 165 -5.14 0.58 9.52
N VAL A 166 -6.36 0.83 10.02
CA VAL A 166 -6.58 1.30 11.40
C VAL A 166 -6.03 0.28 12.38
N CYS A 167 -5.28 0.75 13.36
CA CYS A 167 -4.65 -0.08 14.35
C CYS A 167 -5.11 0.25 15.77
N SER A 168 -5.50 -0.76 16.55
CA SER A 168 -5.67 -0.62 17.99
C SER A 168 -4.32 -0.41 18.69
N LEU A 169 -4.34 0.18 19.88
CA LEU A 169 -3.14 0.27 20.71
C LEU A 169 -2.55 -1.12 20.96
N GLY A 170 -1.27 -1.29 20.67
CA GLY A 170 -0.54 -2.54 20.81
C GLY A 170 -0.77 -3.53 19.66
N ALA A 171 -1.45 -3.13 18.57
CA ALA A 171 -1.54 -3.97 17.37
C ALA A 171 -0.14 -4.39 16.90
N GLU A 172 -0.04 -5.64 16.45
CA GLU A 172 1.22 -6.26 16.02
C GLU A 172 1.32 -6.26 14.50
N ILE A 173 2.46 -5.83 13.99
CA ILE A 173 2.84 -6.04 12.60
C ILE A 173 3.71 -7.29 12.55
N ILE A 174 3.31 -8.25 11.73
CA ILE A 174 3.99 -9.54 11.63
C ILE A 174 4.56 -9.70 10.23
N PHE A 175 5.85 -10.05 10.16
CA PHE A 175 6.57 -10.42 8.96
C PHE A 175 7.02 -11.88 9.02
N PRO A 176 7.42 -12.49 7.89
CA PRO A 176 8.00 -13.82 7.90
C PRO A 176 9.16 -13.95 8.89
N PRO A 177 9.36 -15.11 9.54
CA PRO A 177 10.38 -15.27 10.59
C PRO A 177 11.82 -14.96 10.16
N HIS A 178 12.12 -15.08 8.85
CA HIS A 178 13.43 -14.74 8.29
C HIS A 178 13.64 -13.24 8.06
N ALA A 179 12.62 -12.41 8.23
CA ALA A 179 12.69 -10.96 8.15
C ALA A 179 13.14 -10.38 9.50
N THR A 180 14.44 -10.35 9.73
CA THR A 180 15.04 -10.02 11.03
C THR A 180 15.68 -8.64 11.09
N GLU A 181 15.74 -7.91 9.98
CA GLU A 181 16.35 -6.58 9.90
C GLU A 181 15.55 -5.65 8.98
N VAL A 182 15.41 -4.39 9.40
CA VAL A 182 14.79 -3.32 8.62
C VAL A 182 15.73 -2.12 8.53
N CYS A 183 15.55 -1.28 7.50
CA CYS A 183 16.25 -0.01 7.41
C CYS A 183 15.26 1.17 7.38
N ASN A 184 15.66 2.26 8.04
CA ASN A 184 14.96 3.54 8.00
C ASN A 184 15.15 4.22 6.64
N THR A 185 14.09 4.79 6.07
CA THR A 185 14.16 5.54 4.80
C THR A 185 13.76 7.01 4.91
N ILE A 186 13.28 7.43 6.08
CA ILE A 186 12.88 8.82 6.32
C ILE A 186 13.96 9.62 7.07
N PRO A 187 13.94 10.97 6.98
CA PRO A 187 14.93 11.83 7.63
C PRO A 187 15.02 11.63 9.15
N ALA A 188 16.20 11.89 9.72
CA ALA A 188 16.47 11.77 11.15
C ALA A 188 15.54 12.60 12.04
N SER A 189 14.94 13.66 11.52
CA SER A 189 13.94 14.49 12.23
C SER A 189 12.70 13.69 12.70
N TRP A 190 12.46 12.49 12.14
CA TRP A 190 11.41 11.59 12.58
C TRP A 190 11.80 10.69 13.76
N GLY A 191 13.04 10.80 14.25
CA GLY A 191 13.50 10.12 15.46
C GLY A 191 13.99 8.68 15.27
N TRP A 192 14.28 8.28 14.01
CA TRP A 192 14.77 6.92 13.67
C TRP A 192 16.18 6.91 13.08
N GLY A 193 16.98 7.96 13.35
CA GLY A 193 18.33 8.12 12.78
C GLY A 193 18.30 8.55 11.32
N GLU A 194 19.49 8.62 10.73
CA GLU A 194 19.63 8.95 9.31
C GLU A 194 19.02 7.86 8.41
N PRO A 195 18.61 8.21 7.17
CA PRO A 195 18.28 7.19 6.18
C PRO A 195 19.36 6.10 6.10
N GLU A 196 18.94 4.86 5.90
CA GLU A 196 19.77 3.64 5.92
C GLU A 196 20.23 3.17 7.32
N THR A 197 19.84 3.85 8.41
CA THR A 197 20.01 3.28 9.76
C THR A 197 19.23 1.97 9.85
N ARG A 198 19.92 0.91 10.32
CA ARG A 198 19.38 -0.45 10.41
C ARG A 198 18.95 -0.78 11.81
N PHE A 199 17.87 -1.53 11.90
CA PHE A 199 17.29 -1.99 13.16
C PHE A 199 16.98 -3.48 13.09
N ASN A 200 17.22 -4.20 14.18
CA ASN A 200 16.72 -5.56 14.33
C ASN A 200 15.18 -5.54 14.39
N TRP A 201 14.56 -6.52 13.76
CA TRP A 201 13.13 -6.74 13.79
C TRP A 201 12.79 -8.02 14.56
N PRO A 202 11.79 -8.04 15.44
CA PRO A 202 10.84 -6.97 15.82
C PRO A 202 11.31 -6.12 17.01
N LEU A 203 12.42 -6.49 17.66
CA LEU A 203 12.98 -5.81 18.84
C LEU A 203 14.26 -5.08 18.46
N ALA A 204 14.18 -3.77 18.37
CA ALA A 204 15.29 -2.89 18.04
C ALA A 204 15.99 -2.34 19.31
N THR A 205 17.20 -1.78 19.12
CA THR A 205 17.80 -0.85 20.07
C THR A 205 17.51 0.56 19.59
N GLY A 206 16.79 1.35 20.38
CA GLY A 206 16.50 2.75 20.06
C GLY A 206 17.77 3.61 20.05
N LEU A 207 17.66 4.83 19.53
CA LEU A 207 18.80 5.78 19.48
C LEU A 207 19.30 6.17 20.88
N ASP A 208 18.48 6.01 21.91
CA ASP A 208 18.80 6.19 23.33
C ASP A 208 19.45 4.95 23.97
N GLY A 209 19.68 3.90 23.21
CA GLY A 209 20.22 2.62 23.68
C GLY A 209 19.23 1.70 24.38
N GLN A 210 17.94 2.08 24.46
CA GLN A 210 16.93 1.26 25.10
C GLN A 210 16.25 0.29 24.10
N PRO A 211 15.83 -0.90 24.57
CA PRO A 211 15.07 -1.83 23.73
C PRO A 211 13.70 -1.25 23.38
N VAL A 212 13.30 -1.33 22.12
CA VAL A 212 12.00 -0.86 21.60
C VAL A 212 11.38 -1.89 20.67
N ARG A 213 10.09 -2.19 20.87
CA ARG A 213 9.29 -3.04 19.98
C ARG A 213 8.81 -2.17 18.80
N ILE A 214 9.45 -2.35 17.64
CA ILE A 214 9.14 -1.57 16.43
C ILE A 214 8.04 -2.19 15.57
N ASP A 215 7.59 -3.38 15.94
CA ASP A 215 6.43 -4.09 15.37
C ASP A 215 5.11 -3.75 16.07
N ARG A 216 5.14 -2.96 17.16
CA ARG A 216 3.94 -2.57 17.91
C ARG A 216 3.50 -1.17 17.54
N ILE A 217 2.19 -1.01 17.42
CA ILE A 217 1.58 0.29 17.17
C ILE A 217 1.19 0.96 18.48
N GLY A 218 1.68 2.18 18.65
CA GLY A 218 1.37 3.05 19.79
C GLY A 218 0.06 3.82 19.60
N SER A 219 -0.24 4.70 20.58
CA SER A 219 -1.38 5.60 20.50
C SER A 219 -1.14 6.75 19.51
N SER A 220 -2.18 7.20 18.81
CA SER A 220 -2.11 8.39 17.94
C SER A 220 -1.76 9.68 18.70
N SER A 221 -1.91 9.69 20.04
CA SER A 221 -1.45 10.81 20.87
C SER A 221 0.06 10.94 21.00
N GLN A 222 0.83 9.98 20.50
CA GLN A 222 2.31 10.04 20.49
C GLN A 222 2.86 10.97 19.42
N HIS A 223 2.11 11.24 18.34
CA HIS A 223 2.50 12.05 17.19
C HIS A 223 3.83 11.60 16.58
N LYS A 224 4.00 10.29 16.42
CA LYS A 224 5.20 9.65 15.85
C LYS A 224 4.85 8.89 14.59
N ALA A 225 5.84 8.74 13.72
CA ALA A 225 5.74 7.83 12.59
C ALA A 225 7.10 7.19 12.30
N ARG A 226 7.07 6.09 11.55
CA ARG A 226 8.26 5.40 11.05
C ARG A 226 8.01 4.83 9.68
N LYS A 227 9.04 4.90 8.85
CA LYS A 227 9.08 4.28 7.53
C LYS A 227 10.28 3.35 7.48
N PHE A 228 10.02 2.08 7.34
CA PHE A 228 11.04 1.07 7.22
C PHE A 228 10.89 0.29 5.92
N PHE A 229 11.98 -0.27 5.46
CA PHE A 229 11.98 -1.34 4.46
C PHE A 229 12.66 -2.58 5.04
N LEU A 230 12.17 -3.77 4.71
CA LEU A 230 12.96 -4.98 4.86
C LEU A 230 14.21 -4.87 3.99
N MET A 231 15.31 -5.44 4.47
CA MET A 231 16.56 -5.43 3.69
C MET A 231 16.34 -6.07 2.31
N PRO A 232 16.94 -5.53 1.23
CA PRO A 232 16.58 -5.88 -0.15
C PRO A 232 16.84 -7.35 -0.52
N GLN A 233 17.69 -8.05 0.23
CA GLN A 233 17.92 -9.49 0.07
C GLN A 233 16.82 -10.36 0.70
N VAL A 234 15.92 -9.78 1.51
CA VAL A 234 14.82 -10.51 2.17
C VAL A 234 13.61 -10.52 1.25
N ARG A 235 13.18 -11.70 0.85
CA ARG A 235 12.00 -11.89 -0.01
C ARG A 235 10.82 -12.29 0.86
N ALA A 236 10.03 -11.30 1.30
CA ALA A 236 8.78 -11.57 2.01
C ALA A 236 7.67 -11.90 1.01
N ALA A 237 6.90 -12.92 1.29
CA ALA A 237 5.73 -13.33 0.51
C ALA A 237 4.41 -12.88 1.17
N TRP A 238 4.48 -12.35 2.38
CA TRP A 238 3.33 -11.90 3.15
C TRP A 238 3.72 -10.91 4.25
N ALA A 239 2.73 -10.16 4.72
CA ALA A 239 2.81 -9.32 5.92
C ALA A 239 1.45 -9.29 6.61
N GLY A 240 1.42 -9.26 7.92
CA GLY A 240 0.19 -9.27 8.71
C GLY A 240 0.07 -8.11 9.68
N VAL A 241 -1.18 -7.80 10.02
CA VAL A 241 -1.56 -6.89 11.12
C VAL A 241 -2.52 -7.65 12.03
N VAL A 242 -2.18 -7.77 13.31
CA VAL A 242 -3.00 -8.44 14.32
C VAL A 242 -3.41 -7.44 15.38
N HIS A 243 -4.70 -7.27 15.58
CA HIS A 243 -5.23 -6.38 16.60
C HIS A 243 -5.22 -7.04 17.99
N THR A 244 -4.86 -6.27 19.00
CA THR A 244 -4.90 -6.71 20.41
C THR A 244 -5.94 -5.88 21.17
N PRO A 245 -6.64 -6.44 22.16
CA PRO A 245 -6.56 -7.81 22.66
C PRO A 245 -7.41 -8.82 21.88
N VAL A 246 -8.26 -8.37 20.94
CA VAL A 246 -9.28 -9.21 20.28
C VAL A 246 -8.66 -10.25 19.36
N ARG A 247 -7.47 -9.97 18.80
CA ARG A 247 -6.72 -10.83 17.86
C ARG A 247 -7.39 -11.08 16.50
N ASP A 248 -8.29 -10.18 16.08
CA ASP A 248 -8.65 -10.13 14.67
C ASP A 248 -7.43 -9.76 13.86
N TRP A 249 -7.30 -10.34 12.68
CA TRP A 249 -6.11 -10.17 11.87
C TRP A 249 -6.43 -9.98 10.39
N LEU A 250 -5.47 -9.37 9.71
CA LEU A 250 -5.44 -9.34 8.26
C LEU A 250 -4.04 -9.73 7.79
N CYS A 251 -3.96 -10.37 6.62
CA CYS A 251 -2.72 -10.76 5.98
C CYS A 251 -2.72 -10.34 4.51
N LEU A 252 -1.68 -9.63 4.09
CA LEU A 252 -1.34 -9.40 2.69
C LEU A 252 -0.47 -10.56 2.21
N GLU A 253 -0.75 -11.08 1.00
CA GLU A 253 -0.03 -12.21 0.40
C GLU A 253 0.30 -11.88 -1.06
N TRP A 254 1.53 -12.15 -1.51
CA TRP A 254 1.99 -11.88 -2.89
C TRP A 254 3.11 -12.83 -3.31
N ASP A 255 3.45 -12.84 -4.60
CA ASP A 255 4.61 -13.54 -5.13
C ASP A 255 5.87 -12.66 -4.98
N PRO A 256 6.85 -13.04 -4.16
CA PRO A 256 8.06 -12.25 -3.92
C PRO A 256 9.01 -12.20 -5.13
N GLU A 257 8.83 -13.04 -6.15
CA GLU A 257 9.60 -12.95 -7.39
C GLU A 257 9.09 -11.81 -8.28
N LEU A 258 7.80 -11.46 -8.16
CA LEU A 258 7.16 -10.39 -8.93
C LEU A 258 7.09 -9.06 -8.16
N VAL A 259 6.97 -9.13 -6.83
CA VAL A 259 6.92 -7.99 -5.92
C VAL A 259 7.96 -8.23 -4.81
N PRO A 260 9.24 -7.95 -5.11
CA PRO A 260 10.36 -8.46 -4.31
C PRO A 260 10.63 -7.72 -3.00
N TYR A 261 10.04 -6.54 -2.76
CA TYR A 261 10.36 -5.72 -1.61
C TYR A 261 9.14 -5.46 -0.73
N LEU A 262 9.40 -5.09 0.51
CA LEU A 262 8.36 -4.73 1.49
C LEU A 262 8.78 -3.48 2.25
N GLY A 263 8.00 -2.41 2.09
CA GLY A 263 8.00 -1.24 2.94
C GLY A 263 7.00 -1.38 4.09
N LEU A 264 7.18 -0.56 5.10
CA LEU A 264 6.25 -0.39 6.21
C LEU A 264 6.15 1.09 6.56
N TRP A 265 4.96 1.66 6.42
CA TRP A 265 4.60 2.91 7.06
C TRP A 265 3.79 2.63 8.31
N ALA A 266 4.18 3.19 9.44
CA ALA A 266 3.41 3.14 10.67
C ALA A 266 3.31 4.56 11.24
N ASP A 267 2.08 5.04 11.41
CA ASP A 267 1.77 6.38 11.87
C ASP A 267 0.95 6.31 13.15
N GLU A 268 1.45 6.94 14.17
CA GLU A 268 0.86 7.03 15.51
C GLU A 268 0.41 8.48 15.78
N GLY A 269 -0.32 9.05 14.80
CA GLY A 269 -0.89 10.40 14.89
C GLY A 269 0.05 11.52 14.47
N ALA A 270 1.15 11.24 13.76
CA ALA A 270 2.06 12.27 13.25
C ALA A 270 1.48 12.98 12.01
N VAL A 271 0.82 12.23 11.16
CA VAL A 271 0.24 12.70 9.89
C VAL A 271 -1.26 12.40 9.83
N ASN A 272 -1.67 11.16 10.17
CA ASN A 272 -3.07 10.77 10.24
C ASN A 272 -3.69 11.12 11.61
N HIS A 273 -5.00 11.14 11.70
CA HIS A 273 -5.73 11.39 12.97
C HIS A 273 -5.86 10.14 13.85
N GLU A 274 -5.67 8.95 13.27
CA GLU A 274 -5.66 7.68 13.97
C GLU A 274 -4.30 6.98 13.82
N SER A 275 -4.06 5.96 14.66
CA SER A 275 -2.92 5.09 14.46
C SER A 275 -3.19 4.14 13.32
N VAL A 276 -2.27 4.09 12.35
CA VAL A 276 -2.36 3.23 11.18
C VAL A 276 -1.07 2.48 10.92
N ALA A 277 -1.18 1.33 10.28
CA ALA A 277 -0.07 0.59 9.70
C ALA A 277 -0.37 0.28 8.23
N ALA A 278 0.61 0.52 7.38
CA ALA A 278 0.60 0.15 5.97
C ALA A 278 1.81 -0.72 5.66
N PRO A 279 1.71 -2.04 5.75
CA PRO A 279 2.64 -2.92 5.06
C PRO A 279 2.51 -2.69 3.55
N GLU A 280 3.61 -2.35 2.90
CA GLU A 280 3.65 -1.91 1.51
C GLU A 280 4.46 -2.87 0.65
N PRO A 281 3.88 -3.96 0.13
CA PRO A 281 4.54 -4.75 -0.90
C PRO A 281 4.81 -3.86 -2.11
N THR A 282 6.05 -3.93 -2.64
CA THR A 282 6.52 -3.00 -3.66
C THR A 282 7.53 -3.62 -4.63
N THR A 283 7.62 -3.05 -5.84
CA THR A 283 8.52 -3.50 -6.91
C THR A 283 9.86 -2.77 -6.94
N GLY A 284 10.10 -1.85 -6.00
CA GLY A 284 11.39 -1.17 -5.84
C GLY A 284 11.78 -1.04 -4.37
N PHE A 285 13.09 -1.12 -4.10
CA PHE A 285 13.64 -0.88 -2.78
C PHE A 285 13.98 0.60 -2.61
N TYR A 286 13.41 1.23 -1.61
CA TYR A 286 13.37 2.66 -1.31
C TYR A 286 12.14 3.38 -1.87
N ASP A 287 11.86 4.56 -1.31
CA ASP A 287 10.67 5.34 -1.69
C ASP A 287 10.84 6.10 -2.99
N SER A 288 12.09 6.47 -3.36
CA SER A 288 12.40 7.20 -4.58
C SER A 288 12.80 6.25 -5.71
N LEU A 289 12.11 6.37 -6.86
CA LEU A 289 12.48 5.62 -8.06
C LEU A 289 13.92 5.95 -8.50
N ALA A 290 14.35 7.21 -8.39
CA ALA A 290 15.72 7.61 -8.73
C ALA A 290 16.74 6.87 -7.85
N VAL A 291 16.52 6.84 -6.53
CA VAL A 291 17.38 6.11 -5.58
C VAL A 291 17.35 4.59 -5.82
N ALA A 292 16.17 4.02 -6.06
CA ALA A 292 16.05 2.59 -6.37
C ALA A 292 16.82 2.20 -7.64
N CYS A 293 16.81 3.05 -8.66
CA CYS A 293 17.63 2.85 -9.86
C CYS A 293 19.14 2.94 -9.59
N GLU A 294 19.59 3.91 -8.80
CA GLU A 294 20.99 4.03 -8.38
C GLU A 294 21.46 2.79 -7.61
N LYS A 295 20.60 2.26 -6.75
CA LYS A 295 20.85 1.03 -5.98
C LYS A 295 20.73 -0.25 -6.82
N LYS A 296 20.16 -0.18 -8.02
CA LYS A 296 19.83 -1.32 -8.89
C LYS A 296 18.81 -2.29 -8.25
N GLU A 297 17.95 -1.77 -7.41
CA GLU A 297 16.92 -2.50 -6.67
C GLU A 297 15.54 -2.04 -7.14
N VAL A 298 15.27 -2.18 -8.43
CA VAL A 298 14.06 -1.71 -9.11
C VAL A 298 13.65 -2.66 -10.22
N THR A 299 12.36 -2.77 -10.45
CA THR A 299 11.83 -3.50 -11.60
C THR A 299 11.87 -2.63 -12.86
N VAL A 300 12.19 -3.26 -13.99
CA VAL A 300 12.24 -2.60 -15.31
C VAL A 300 11.28 -3.33 -16.25
N LEU A 301 10.45 -2.59 -16.97
CA LEU A 301 9.48 -3.12 -17.93
C LEU A 301 9.90 -2.74 -19.37
N GLU A 302 10.15 -3.75 -20.19
CA GLU A 302 10.52 -3.55 -21.58
C GLU A 302 9.36 -3.03 -22.46
N PRO A 303 9.63 -2.36 -23.60
CA PRO A 303 8.60 -1.86 -24.49
C PRO A 303 7.59 -2.93 -24.93
N GLY A 304 6.31 -2.63 -24.86
CA GLY A 304 5.22 -3.51 -25.26
C GLY A 304 5.01 -4.74 -24.36
N VAL A 305 5.86 -4.95 -23.34
CA VAL A 305 5.72 -6.07 -22.41
C VAL A 305 4.58 -5.80 -21.46
N ILE A 306 3.86 -6.86 -21.13
CA ILE A 306 2.80 -6.88 -20.11
C ILE A 306 3.35 -7.63 -18.89
N GLN A 307 3.48 -6.92 -17.77
CA GLN A 307 3.81 -7.51 -16.47
C GLN A 307 2.52 -7.70 -15.67
N THR A 308 2.37 -8.86 -15.03
CA THR A 308 1.23 -9.14 -14.17
C THR A 308 1.69 -9.60 -12.80
N TRP A 309 0.95 -9.23 -11.75
CA TRP A 309 1.13 -9.73 -10.39
C TRP A 309 -0.20 -9.76 -9.66
N THR A 310 -0.21 -10.42 -8.52
CA THR A 310 -1.39 -10.59 -7.68
C THR A 310 -1.06 -10.18 -6.25
N LEU A 311 -1.96 -9.43 -5.63
CA LEU A 311 -1.96 -9.16 -4.20
C LEU A 311 -3.25 -9.72 -3.61
N ARG A 312 -3.17 -10.44 -2.50
CA ARG A 312 -4.31 -10.99 -1.78
C ARG A 312 -4.40 -10.38 -0.39
N VAL A 313 -5.61 -10.15 0.05
CA VAL A 313 -5.92 -9.70 1.41
C VAL A 313 -6.84 -10.72 2.04
N ARG A 314 -6.31 -11.43 3.02
CA ARG A 314 -7.05 -12.40 3.83
C ARG A 314 -7.39 -11.77 5.16
N LEU A 315 -8.66 -11.88 5.58
CA LEU A 315 -9.11 -11.41 6.88
C LEU A 315 -9.51 -12.60 7.75
N GLY A 316 -9.15 -12.53 9.03
CA GLY A 316 -9.54 -13.53 10.02
C GLY A 316 -10.01 -12.89 11.31
N THR A 317 -10.90 -13.59 11.99
CA THR A 317 -11.38 -13.24 13.33
C THR A 317 -10.50 -13.93 14.38
N HIS A 318 -10.68 -13.54 15.65
CA HIS A 318 -9.97 -14.15 16.77
C HIS A 318 -10.19 -15.67 16.92
N GLU A 319 -11.24 -16.22 16.32
CA GLU A 319 -11.53 -17.66 16.30
C GLU A 319 -10.68 -18.41 15.26
N GLU A 320 -10.07 -17.69 14.32
CA GLU A 320 -9.29 -18.24 13.23
C GLU A 320 -7.80 -18.01 13.47
N PRO A 321 -6.93 -19.03 13.40
CA PRO A 321 -5.50 -18.85 13.57
C PRO A 321 -4.93 -17.97 12.45
N PHE A 322 -3.92 -17.16 12.79
CA PHE A 322 -3.16 -16.44 11.76
C PHE A 322 -2.46 -17.47 10.85
N PRO A 323 -2.53 -17.34 9.51
CA PRO A 323 -2.19 -18.43 8.58
C PRO A 323 -0.71 -18.85 8.59
N TYR A 324 0.17 -18.02 9.13
CA TYR A 324 1.62 -18.24 9.14
C TYR A 324 2.20 -18.33 10.56
N ASN A 325 1.38 -18.64 11.56
CA ASN A 325 1.85 -19.00 12.90
C ASN A 325 2.31 -20.48 12.87
N GLU A 326 3.59 -20.71 12.66
CA GLU A 326 4.28 -21.95 13.06
C GLU A 326 5.33 -21.64 14.14
#